data_5586fe5f19a4b3df14783e59d69a02c2
#
_entry.id   5586fe5f19a4b3df14783e59d69a02c2
#
_cell.length_a   1.000
_cell.length_b   1.000
_cell.length_c   1.000
_cell.angle_alpha   90.00
_cell.angle_beta   90.00
_cell.angle_gamma   90.00
#
_symmetry.space_group_name_H-M   'P 1'
#
loop_
_entity.id
_entity.type
_entity.pdbx_description
1 polymer ?
#
loop_
_entity_poly.entity_id
_entity_poly.type
_entity_poly.pdbx_seq_one_letter_code
_entity_poly.pdbx_strand_id
1 'polypeptide(L)'
;MNILKTPKDFLDLSIPTYPPQNKSKNFKAYFYDFFINSKFNSEYIYIPIQWTNYLISHNYGKSIDELVNFVEKSLDPEKRYFTIVQYAGGPLVTLPNTIIFSMGGTFNTKNHKTSKVVPLPLIYDGTIEKRNDKKNYLASYIGRPTHDIRLKIEKKLKNIDNFFIKNLNSMDSTIGDRNLNLFTDMMNQSYFSICPR
;
A
#
# COMPACT_ATOMS: atom_id res chain seq x y z
N MET A 1 18.92 1.31 -17.26
CA MET A 1 18.88 1.17 -15.78
C MET A 1 19.24 -0.25 -15.42
N ASN A 2 19.97 -0.45 -14.33
CA ASN A 2 20.29 -1.79 -13.86
C ASN A 2 19.11 -2.36 -13.06
N ILE A 3 18.67 -3.58 -13.40
CA ILE A 3 17.58 -4.28 -12.74
C ILE A 3 18.12 -5.59 -12.17
N LEU A 4 17.81 -5.88 -10.91
CA LEU A 4 18.20 -7.14 -10.29
C LEU A 4 17.49 -8.30 -11.00
N LYS A 5 18.26 -9.28 -11.44
CA LYS A 5 17.70 -10.52 -12.02
C LYS A 5 16.91 -11.25 -10.94
N THR A 6 15.61 -11.32 -11.09
CA THR A 6 14.67 -11.79 -10.05
C THR A 6 13.87 -12.97 -10.59
N PRO A 7 13.72 -14.07 -9.84
CA PRO A 7 12.86 -15.20 -10.19
C PRO A 7 11.41 -14.78 -10.46
N LYS A 8 10.74 -15.51 -11.34
CA LYS A 8 9.36 -15.19 -11.76
C LYS A 8 8.37 -15.18 -10.59
N ASP A 9 8.54 -16.03 -9.61
CA ASP A 9 7.66 -16.17 -8.45
C ASP A 9 7.62 -14.89 -7.60
N PHE A 10 8.71 -14.13 -7.57
CA PHE A 10 8.76 -12.82 -6.90
C PHE A 10 8.20 -11.67 -7.76
N LEU A 11 7.92 -11.92 -9.03
CA LEU A 11 7.37 -10.95 -9.99
C LEU A 11 5.87 -11.14 -10.23
N ASP A 12 5.23 -12.08 -9.55
CA ASP A 12 3.84 -12.43 -9.77
C ASP A 12 2.90 -11.25 -9.42
N LEU A 13 2.09 -10.89 -10.39
CA LEU A 13 1.07 -9.85 -10.31
C LEU A 13 -0.36 -10.40 -10.32
N SER A 14 -0.51 -11.74 -10.31
CA SER A 14 -1.81 -12.41 -10.43
C SER A 14 -2.75 -12.12 -9.25
N ILE A 15 -2.19 -11.81 -8.09
CA ILE A 15 -2.99 -11.46 -6.92
C ILE A 15 -3.35 -9.98 -7.01
N PRO A 16 -4.63 -9.62 -7.12
CA PRO A 16 -5.06 -8.24 -7.07
C PRO A 16 -4.73 -7.70 -5.68
N THR A 17 -3.69 -6.86 -5.65
CA THR A 17 -3.22 -6.35 -4.38
C THR A 17 -3.92 -5.10 -3.96
N TYR A 18 -4.10 -5.10 -2.70
CA TYR A 18 -4.48 -4.09 -1.76
C TYR A 18 -4.56 -2.65 -2.32
N PRO A 19 -5.61 -1.98 -1.81
CA PRO A 19 -6.30 -0.91 -2.52
C PRO A 19 -5.39 0.25 -2.90
N PRO A 20 -5.85 1.00 -3.86
CA PRO A 20 -7.06 0.72 -4.64
C PRO A 20 -6.80 -0.31 -5.72
N GLN A 21 -7.67 -1.29 -5.77
CA GLN A 21 -7.70 -2.29 -6.85
C GLN A 21 -8.27 -1.63 -8.11
N ASN A 22 -7.58 -0.70 -8.67
CA ASN A 22 -8.03 -0.17 -9.93
C ASN A 22 -7.73 -1.15 -11.04
N LYS A 23 -8.75 -1.41 -11.78
CA LYS A 23 -8.98 -2.42 -12.80
C LYS A 23 -7.84 -2.67 -13.81
N SER A 24 -6.72 -1.97 -13.75
CA SER A 24 -5.66 -2.16 -14.73
C SER A 24 -4.23 -1.82 -14.29
N LYS A 25 -4.01 -1.09 -13.21
CA LYS A 25 -2.64 -0.65 -12.90
C LYS A 25 -2.43 -0.54 -11.40
N ASN A 26 -2.00 -1.63 -10.78
CA ASN A 26 -1.42 -1.44 -9.47
C ASN A 26 -0.13 -0.61 -9.62
N PHE A 27 0.16 0.23 -8.64
CA PHE A 27 1.28 1.15 -8.66
C PHE A 27 2.63 0.44 -8.88
N LYS A 28 2.78 -0.77 -8.38
CA LYS A 28 3.98 -1.59 -8.54
C LYS A 28 4.16 -2.08 -9.97
N ALA A 29 3.08 -2.49 -10.62
CA ALA A 29 3.12 -2.86 -12.03
C ALA A 29 3.47 -1.67 -12.90
N TYR A 30 2.90 -0.50 -12.62
CA TYR A 30 3.23 0.73 -13.32
C TYR A 30 4.72 1.06 -13.21
N PHE A 31 5.30 1.01 -12.02
CA PHE A 31 6.72 1.27 -11.84
C PHE A 31 7.60 0.17 -12.43
N TYR A 32 7.18 -1.09 -12.33
CA TYR A 32 7.88 -2.19 -12.97
C TYR A 32 7.98 -1.97 -14.48
N ASP A 33 6.86 -1.71 -15.14
CA ASP A 33 6.81 -1.43 -16.58
C ASP A 33 7.59 -0.17 -16.94
N PHE A 34 7.45 0.88 -16.15
CA PHE A 34 8.20 2.12 -16.33
C PHE A 34 9.70 1.88 -16.28
N PHE A 35 10.19 1.16 -15.28
CA PHE A 35 11.61 0.95 -15.10
C PHE A 35 12.20 -0.05 -16.11
N ILE A 36 11.47 -1.09 -16.49
CA ILE A 36 11.93 -2.04 -17.53
C ILE A 36 12.08 -1.34 -18.87
N ASN A 37 11.13 -0.45 -19.21
CA ASN A 37 11.13 0.23 -20.50
C ASN A 37 11.94 1.54 -20.50
N SER A 38 12.39 2.01 -19.34
CA SER A 38 13.12 3.26 -19.26
C SER A 38 14.59 3.13 -19.66
N LYS A 39 15.08 4.07 -20.47
CA LYS A 39 16.50 4.24 -20.78
C LYS A 39 17.26 5.01 -19.70
N PHE A 40 16.71 5.07 -18.49
CA PHE A 40 17.28 5.84 -17.40
C PHE A 40 18.63 5.24 -16.97
N ASN A 41 19.67 6.04 -16.92
CA ASN A 41 20.96 5.60 -16.37
C ASN A 41 21.03 5.96 -14.89
N SER A 42 21.25 4.98 -14.03
CA SER A 42 21.31 5.14 -12.57
C SER A 42 22.40 4.27 -12.00
N GLU A 43 23.09 4.78 -10.98
CA GLU A 43 24.00 3.99 -10.15
C GLU A 43 23.25 3.00 -9.24
N TYR A 44 21.94 3.20 -9.06
CA TYR A 44 21.09 2.33 -8.26
C TYR A 44 20.55 1.16 -9.09
N ILE A 45 20.49 0.00 -8.46
CA ILE A 45 19.92 -1.22 -9.02
C ILE A 45 18.47 -1.34 -8.53
N TYR A 46 17.52 -1.47 -9.43
CA TYR A 46 16.12 -1.70 -9.08
C TYR A 46 15.89 -3.13 -8.61
N ILE A 47 15.26 -3.32 -7.45
CA ILE A 47 14.79 -4.62 -6.95
C ILE A 47 13.30 -4.73 -7.29
N PRO A 48 12.90 -5.53 -8.33
CA PRO A 48 11.55 -5.52 -8.88
C PRO A 48 10.58 -6.46 -8.15
N ILE A 49 10.87 -6.88 -6.93
CA ILE A 49 10.03 -7.82 -6.17
C ILE A 49 8.64 -7.22 -5.97
N GLN A 50 7.60 -8.00 -6.25
CA GLN A 50 6.20 -7.66 -6.01
C GLN A 50 5.82 -7.95 -4.55
N TRP A 51 6.42 -7.19 -3.63
CA TRP A 51 6.39 -7.40 -2.18
C TRP A 51 5.02 -7.74 -1.63
N THR A 52 4.01 -6.94 -1.94
CA THR A 52 2.67 -7.13 -1.39
C THR A 52 2.05 -8.45 -1.87
N ASN A 53 2.20 -8.77 -3.16
CA ASN A 53 1.68 -10.00 -3.73
C ASN A 53 2.36 -11.20 -3.09
N TYR A 54 3.67 -11.18 -3.06
CA TYR A 54 4.46 -12.27 -2.50
C TYR A 54 4.14 -12.46 -1.02
N LEU A 55 4.15 -11.39 -0.21
CA LEU A 55 3.90 -11.50 1.23
C LEU A 55 2.47 -11.97 1.55
N ILE A 56 1.47 -11.52 0.79
CA ILE A 56 0.08 -11.99 0.97
C ILE A 56 -0.04 -13.48 0.64
N SER A 57 0.49 -13.93 -0.50
CA SER A 57 0.45 -15.35 -0.90
C SER A 57 1.22 -16.27 0.05
N HIS A 58 2.20 -15.72 0.78
CA HIS A 58 3.00 -16.44 1.76
C HIS A 58 2.56 -16.12 3.21
N ASN A 59 1.26 -16.21 3.44
CA ASN A 59 0.64 -16.07 4.76
C ASN A 59 1.05 -14.78 5.50
N TYR A 60 0.99 -13.66 4.78
CA TYR A 60 1.37 -12.34 5.30
C TYR A 60 2.82 -12.28 5.84
N GLY A 61 3.71 -12.96 5.16
CA GLY A 61 5.13 -12.97 5.47
C GLY A 61 5.56 -13.98 6.54
N LYS A 62 4.71 -14.96 6.88
CA LYS A 62 5.06 -16.03 7.82
C LYS A 62 5.84 -17.18 7.19
N SER A 63 5.88 -17.27 5.85
CA SER A 63 6.55 -18.33 5.08
C SER A 63 7.36 -17.69 3.96
N ILE A 64 8.49 -17.04 4.31
CA ILE A 64 9.28 -16.24 3.37
C ILE A 64 10.75 -16.66 3.30
N ASP A 65 11.09 -17.88 3.69
CA ASP A 65 12.48 -18.35 3.73
C ASP A 65 13.15 -18.29 2.35
N GLU A 66 12.42 -18.57 1.29
CA GLU A 66 12.92 -18.45 -0.09
C GLU A 66 13.26 -17.01 -0.46
N LEU A 67 12.44 -16.05 -0.03
CA LEU A 67 12.70 -14.63 -0.24
C LEU A 67 13.92 -14.17 0.54
N VAL A 68 14.05 -14.59 1.80
CA VAL A 68 15.22 -14.30 2.64
C VAL A 68 16.48 -14.82 1.95
N ASN A 69 16.50 -16.10 1.59
CA ASN A 69 17.62 -16.74 0.91
C ASN A 69 17.98 -16.06 -0.43
N PHE A 70 16.95 -15.65 -1.19
CA PHE A 70 17.18 -14.94 -2.46
C PHE A 70 17.83 -13.59 -2.20
N VAL A 71 17.32 -12.81 -1.27
CA VAL A 71 17.85 -11.48 -0.94
C VAL A 71 19.29 -11.58 -0.44
N GLU A 72 19.58 -12.49 0.49
CA GLU A 72 20.91 -12.69 1.04
C GLU A 72 21.96 -13.10 0.00
N LYS A 73 21.55 -13.91 -0.97
CA LYS A 73 22.46 -14.38 -2.04
C LYS A 73 22.63 -13.40 -3.19
N SER A 74 21.64 -12.54 -3.42
CA SER A 74 21.57 -11.71 -4.62
C SER A 74 21.98 -10.25 -4.38
N LEU A 75 21.90 -9.76 -3.15
CA LEU A 75 22.26 -8.39 -2.85
C LEU A 75 23.68 -8.29 -2.29
N ASP A 76 24.48 -7.51 -2.97
CA ASP A 76 25.83 -7.14 -2.58
C ASP A 76 25.75 -5.86 -1.71
N PRO A 77 26.18 -5.87 -0.44
CA PRO A 77 26.09 -4.72 0.44
C PRO A 77 26.90 -3.50 -0.03
N GLU A 78 27.85 -3.68 -0.94
CA GLU A 78 28.63 -2.58 -1.50
C GLU A 78 27.91 -1.84 -2.65
N LYS A 79 26.83 -2.44 -3.19
CA LYS A 79 26.03 -1.83 -4.24
C LYS A 79 24.85 -1.06 -3.68
N ARG A 80 24.35 -0.13 -4.46
CA ARG A 80 23.19 0.70 -4.11
C ARG A 80 21.94 0.18 -4.79
N TYR A 81 20.87 0.08 -4.03
CA TYR A 81 19.60 -0.45 -4.51
C TYR A 81 18.46 0.51 -4.24
N PHE A 82 17.35 0.28 -4.94
CA PHE A 82 16.06 0.83 -4.57
C PHE A 82 14.95 -0.15 -4.86
N THR A 83 13.86 -0.02 -4.14
CA THR A 83 12.65 -0.82 -4.33
C THR A 83 11.40 -0.06 -3.92
N ILE A 84 10.25 -0.54 -4.36
CA ILE A 84 8.95 0.05 -4.05
C ILE A 84 8.13 -0.97 -3.26
N VAL A 85 7.71 -0.58 -2.07
CA VAL A 85 6.97 -1.45 -1.14
C VAL A 85 5.63 -0.82 -0.81
N GLN A 86 4.56 -1.49 -1.19
CA GLN A 86 3.20 -1.07 -0.83
C GLN A 86 2.68 -1.79 0.43
N TYR A 87 3.33 -2.86 0.85
CA TYR A 87 2.95 -3.60 2.04
C TYR A 87 3.22 -2.77 3.31
N ALA A 88 2.22 -2.68 4.19
CA ALA A 88 2.29 -1.81 5.38
C ALA A 88 3.40 -2.21 6.37
N GLY A 89 3.75 -3.50 6.44
CA GLY A 89 4.84 -4.00 7.26
C GLY A 89 6.24 -3.83 6.65
N GLY A 90 6.35 -3.25 5.47
CA GLY A 90 7.61 -3.16 4.74
C GLY A 90 7.99 -4.47 4.04
N PRO A 91 9.24 -4.63 3.62
CA PRO A 91 9.69 -5.81 2.88
C PRO A 91 9.80 -7.08 3.72
N LEU A 92 9.77 -6.99 5.05
CA LEU A 92 9.95 -8.06 6.04
C LEU A 92 11.29 -8.81 5.95
N VAL A 93 12.20 -8.38 5.10
CA VAL A 93 13.57 -8.89 4.96
C VAL A 93 14.55 -7.72 5.06
N THR A 94 15.77 -7.98 5.48
CA THR A 94 16.81 -6.97 5.54
C THR A 94 17.35 -6.69 4.15
N LEU A 95 17.28 -5.43 3.72
CA LEU A 95 17.80 -4.98 2.43
C LEU A 95 19.03 -4.11 2.69
N PRO A 96 20.24 -4.54 2.27
CA PRO A 96 21.44 -3.73 2.46
C PRO A 96 21.42 -2.53 1.51
N ASN A 97 21.92 -1.39 1.97
CA ASN A 97 22.18 -0.18 1.18
C ASN A 97 21.07 0.18 0.16
N THR A 98 19.81 0.13 0.62
CA THR A 98 18.62 0.25 -0.23
C THR A 98 17.79 1.48 0.10
N ILE A 99 17.36 2.22 -0.92
CA ILE A 99 16.27 3.19 -0.78
C ILE A 99 14.95 2.47 -0.93
N ILE A 100 14.14 2.47 0.12
CA ILE A 100 12.84 1.81 0.15
C ILE A 100 11.75 2.87 0.02
N PHE A 101 11.14 2.95 -1.15
CA PHE A 101 9.97 3.79 -1.38
C PHE A 101 8.73 3.09 -0.84
N SER A 102 8.18 3.58 0.27
CA SER A 102 7.11 2.91 1.02
C SER A 102 5.79 3.66 0.94
N MET A 103 4.74 2.96 0.55
CA MET A 103 3.35 3.45 0.59
C MET A 103 2.62 3.09 1.88
N GLY A 104 3.13 2.13 2.63
CA GLY A 104 2.55 1.69 3.90
C GLY A 104 2.90 2.59 5.09
N GLY A 105 3.71 3.61 4.88
CA GLY A 105 4.23 4.48 5.92
C GLY A 105 5.57 4.03 6.50
N THR A 106 5.83 4.43 7.73
CA THR A 106 7.05 4.04 8.43
C THR A 106 6.89 2.65 9.04
N PHE A 107 7.66 1.70 8.60
CA PHE A 107 7.82 0.42 9.27
C PHE A 107 9.09 0.45 10.15
N ASN A 108 9.22 -0.54 11.02
CA ASN A 108 10.36 -0.62 11.91
C ASN A 108 11.66 -0.81 11.12
N THR A 109 12.49 0.22 11.07
CA THR A 109 13.75 0.24 10.31
C THR A 109 14.93 -0.35 11.10
N LYS A 110 14.71 -0.89 12.30
CA LYS A 110 15.82 -1.42 13.13
C LYS A 110 16.67 -2.46 12.40
N ASN A 111 16.04 -3.23 11.51
CA ASN A 111 16.74 -4.23 10.69
C ASN A 111 17.32 -3.67 9.39
N HIS A 112 17.14 -2.38 9.11
CA HIS A 112 17.56 -1.73 7.86
C HIS A 112 18.56 -0.59 8.14
N LYS A 113 19.57 -0.85 8.95
CA LYS A 113 20.52 0.18 9.43
C LYS A 113 21.18 1.00 8.31
N THR A 114 21.37 0.39 7.16
CA THR A 114 22.00 1.02 5.98
C THR A 114 20.97 1.47 4.93
N SER A 115 19.68 1.31 5.19
CA SER A 115 18.64 1.60 4.24
C SER A 115 17.86 2.84 4.62
N LYS A 116 17.44 3.59 3.59
CA LYS A 116 16.62 4.80 3.75
C LYS A 116 15.19 4.49 3.34
N VAL A 117 14.23 4.81 4.20
CA VAL A 117 12.80 4.73 3.86
C VAL A 117 12.30 6.10 3.42
N VAL A 118 11.71 6.15 2.24
CA VAL A 118 11.10 7.34 1.67
C VAL A 118 9.60 7.08 1.54
N PRO A 119 8.75 7.80 2.27
CA PRO A 119 7.31 7.62 2.14
C PRO A 119 6.83 8.10 0.78
N LEU A 120 5.96 7.31 0.16
CA LEU A 120 5.22 7.69 -1.05
C LEU A 120 3.72 7.75 -0.74
N PRO A 121 3.00 8.71 -1.33
CA PRO A 121 1.55 8.71 -1.26
C PRO A 121 0.98 7.52 -2.02
N LEU A 122 -0.14 6.98 -1.55
CA LEU A 122 -0.94 6.06 -2.35
C LEU A 122 -1.52 6.84 -3.54
N ILE A 123 -1.33 6.29 -4.73
CA ILE A 123 -1.98 6.85 -5.92
C ILE A 123 -3.43 6.35 -5.93
N TYR A 124 -4.33 7.28 -6.03
CA TYR A 124 -5.73 7.03 -6.31
C TYR A 124 -5.99 7.33 -7.79
N ASP A 125 -6.44 6.33 -8.52
CA ASP A 125 -6.71 6.42 -9.96
C ASP A 125 -8.21 6.74 -10.25
N GLY A 126 -8.92 7.20 -9.26
CA GLY A 126 -10.31 7.63 -9.39
C GLY A 126 -10.43 9.14 -9.31
N THR A 127 -11.13 9.73 -10.25
CA THR A 127 -11.62 11.10 -10.08
C THR A 127 -12.77 11.07 -9.07
N ILE A 128 -12.53 11.64 -7.89
CA ILE A 128 -13.65 11.96 -7.00
C ILE A 128 -14.27 13.23 -7.58
N GLU A 129 -15.42 13.09 -8.20
CA GLU A 129 -16.18 14.26 -8.62
C GLU A 129 -16.51 15.11 -7.39
N LYS A 130 -15.98 16.32 -7.40
CA LYS A 130 -16.35 17.31 -6.39
C LYS A 130 -17.78 17.74 -6.66
N ARG A 131 -18.70 17.33 -5.81
CA ARG A 131 -20.10 17.78 -5.84
C ARG A 131 -20.30 18.89 -4.82
N ASN A 132 -21.10 19.86 -5.19
CA ASN A 132 -21.55 20.90 -4.27
C ASN A 132 -22.75 20.42 -3.44
N ASP A 133 -22.64 19.23 -2.86
CA ASP A 133 -23.70 18.67 -2.04
C ASP A 133 -23.84 19.46 -0.73
N LYS A 134 -25.08 19.55 -0.25
CA LYS A 134 -25.34 20.10 1.08
C LYS A 134 -24.57 19.31 2.11
N LYS A 135 -23.84 20.00 2.99
CA LYS A 135 -23.10 19.38 4.08
C LYS A 135 -24.07 19.01 5.21
N ASN A 136 -24.28 17.72 5.37
CA ASN A 136 -25.18 17.16 6.37
C ASN A 136 -24.44 16.70 7.63
N TYR A 137 -23.13 16.45 7.50
CA TYR A 137 -22.31 15.91 8.58
C TYR A 137 -21.09 16.78 8.84
N LEU A 138 -20.73 16.90 10.11
CA LEU A 138 -19.45 17.49 10.50
C LEU A 138 -18.30 16.60 10.02
N ALA A 139 -18.41 15.29 10.26
CA ALA A 139 -17.39 14.35 9.77
C ALA A 139 -17.99 12.98 9.43
N SER A 140 -17.32 12.28 8.53
CA SER A 140 -17.66 10.89 8.19
C SER A 140 -16.45 9.96 8.36
N TYR A 141 -16.76 8.73 8.73
CA TYR A 141 -15.85 7.60 8.73
C TYR A 141 -16.54 6.39 8.09
N ILE A 142 -15.89 5.82 7.09
CA ILE A 142 -16.27 4.54 6.49
C ILE A 142 -15.01 3.68 6.40
N GLY A 143 -14.99 2.55 7.04
CA GLY A 143 -13.82 1.72 7.06
C GLY A 143 -14.05 0.35 7.69
N ARG A 144 -13.00 -0.45 7.76
CA ARG A 144 -13.03 -1.75 8.42
C ARG A 144 -12.51 -1.65 9.85
N PRO A 145 -13.09 -2.38 10.79
CA PRO A 145 -12.64 -2.39 12.19
C PRO A 145 -11.40 -3.26 12.39
N THR A 146 -10.34 -3.01 11.60
CA THR A 146 -9.11 -3.82 11.61
C THR A 146 -8.11 -3.39 12.68
N HIS A 147 -8.35 -2.28 13.36
CA HIS A 147 -7.46 -1.74 14.40
C HIS A 147 -8.27 -1.10 15.52
N ASP A 148 -7.75 -1.16 16.74
CA ASP A 148 -8.41 -0.65 17.94
C ASP A 148 -8.87 0.81 17.83
N ILE A 149 -8.09 1.65 17.14
CA ILE A 149 -8.47 3.06 16.95
C ILE A 149 -9.80 3.19 16.18
N ARG A 150 -10.04 2.31 15.22
CA ARG A 150 -11.25 2.30 14.40
C ARG A 150 -12.47 1.86 15.21
N LEU A 151 -12.30 0.85 16.06
CA LEU A 151 -13.33 0.45 17.02
C LEU A 151 -13.63 1.54 18.04
N LYS A 152 -12.62 2.27 18.52
CA LYS A 152 -12.80 3.41 19.41
C LYS A 152 -13.56 4.56 18.75
N ILE A 153 -13.30 4.83 17.47
CA ILE A 153 -14.04 5.83 16.69
C ILE A 153 -15.51 5.46 16.63
N GLU A 154 -15.82 4.23 16.23
CA GLU A 154 -17.20 3.77 16.20
C GLU A 154 -17.88 3.93 17.56
N LYS A 155 -17.27 3.36 18.60
CA LYS A 155 -17.82 3.42 19.96
C LYS A 155 -18.10 4.84 20.45
N LYS A 156 -17.21 5.78 20.12
CA LYS A 156 -17.31 7.16 20.63
C LYS A 156 -18.19 8.07 19.79
N LEU A 157 -18.24 7.86 18.46
CA LEU A 157 -18.82 8.85 17.55
C LEU A 157 -20.11 8.38 16.86
N LYS A 158 -20.42 7.09 16.87
CA LYS A 158 -21.59 6.53 16.14
C LYS A 158 -22.93 7.15 16.53
N ASN A 159 -23.07 7.56 17.80
CA ASN A 159 -24.32 8.10 18.34
C ASN A 159 -24.25 9.61 18.56
N ILE A 160 -23.28 10.29 17.98
CA ILE A 160 -23.19 11.75 18.05
C ILE A 160 -23.82 12.32 16.79
N ASP A 161 -24.75 13.25 16.97
CA ASP A 161 -25.35 13.96 15.85
C ASP A 161 -24.29 14.65 15.00
N ASN A 162 -24.53 14.73 13.72
CA ASN A 162 -23.60 15.27 12.71
C ASN A 162 -22.33 14.44 12.43
N PHE A 163 -22.25 13.19 12.94
CA PHE A 163 -21.22 12.24 12.53
C PHE A 163 -21.84 11.07 11.76
N PHE A 164 -21.24 10.73 10.62
CA PHE A 164 -21.59 9.52 9.90
C PHE A 164 -20.50 8.47 10.09
N ILE A 165 -20.80 7.41 10.84
CA ILE A 165 -19.83 6.37 11.16
C ILE A 165 -20.34 5.02 10.65
N LYS A 166 -19.60 4.39 9.74
CA LYS A 166 -19.95 3.07 9.21
C LYS A 166 -18.75 2.14 9.15
N ASN A 167 -18.84 1.03 9.84
CA ASN A 167 -17.93 -0.08 9.69
C ASN A 167 -18.38 -1.01 8.55
N LEU A 168 -17.44 -1.42 7.72
CA LEU A 168 -17.64 -2.39 6.65
C LEU A 168 -17.24 -3.77 7.18
N ASN A 169 -18.21 -4.68 7.24
CA ASN A 169 -18.02 -6.00 7.88
C ASN A 169 -17.34 -7.04 6.99
N SER A 170 -17.25 -6.84 5.68
CA SER A 170 -16.70 -7.86 4.79
C SER A 170 -15.24 -7.62 4.45
N MET A 171 -14.51 -8.72 4.40
CA MET A 171 -13.24 -8.86 3.68
C MET A 171 -13.47 -8.80 2.17
N ASP A 172 -14.61 -8.28 1.73
CA ASP A 172 -14.82 -8.07 0.32
C ASP A 172 -13.65 -7.24 -0.20
N SER A 173 -12.71 -7.97 -0.78
CA SER A 173 -11.50 -7.42 -1.38
C SER A 173 -11.88 -6.51 -2.55
N THR A 174 -13.04 -6.71 -3.07
CA THR A 174 -13.73 -5.78 -3.92
C THR A 174 -14.38 -4.74 -3.01
N ILE A 175 -13.76 -3.58 -2.91
CA ILE A 175 -14.52 -2.36 -2.67
C ILE A 175 -15.41 -2.28 -3.91
N GLY A 176 -16.51 -3.01 -3.89
CA GLY A 176 -17.47 -2.99 -4.98
C GLY A 176 -17.91 -1.56 -5.18
N ASP A 177 -18.31 -1.23 -6.38
CA ASP A 177 -18.75 0.12 -6.76
C ASP A 177 -19.75 0.73 -5.75
N ARG A 178 -20.50 -0.09 -5.03
CA ARG A 178 -21.42 0.34 -3.95
C ARG A 178 -20.71 0.97 -2.75
N ASN A 179 -19.59 0.42 -2.30
CA ASN A 179 -18.85 0.95 -1.16
C ASN A 179 -18.07 2.20 -1.54
N LEU A 180 -17.57 2.26 -2.78
CA LEU A 180 -16.91 3.44 -3.31
C LEU A 180 -17.90 4.59 -3.47
N ASN A 181 -19.09 4.34 -4.01
CA ASN A 181 -20.15 5.34 -4.14
C ASN A 181 -20.58 5.88 -2.78
N LEU A 182 -20.84 5.00 -1.80
CA LEU A 182 -21.16 5.40 -0.46
C LEU A 182 -20.04 6.26 0.17
N PHE A 183 -18.78 5.86 -0.01
CA PHE A 183 -17.65 6.62 0.49
C PHE A 183 -17.59 8.01 -0.13
N THR A 184 -17.73 8.11 -1.44
CA THR A 184 -17.73 9.37 -2.19
C THR A 184 -18.91 10.26 -1.79
N ASP A 185 -20.11 9.68 -1.67
CA ASP A 185 -21.31 10.41 -1.25
C ASP A 185 -21.15 11.00 0.13
N MET A 186 -20.66 10.21 1.08
CA MET A 186 -20.48 10.70 2.46
C MET A 186 -19.34 11.71 2.57
N MET A 187 -18.27 11.57 1.81
CA MET A 187 -17.23 12.60 1.73
C MET A 187 -17.79 13.92 1.22
N ASN A 188 -18.60 13.88 0.17
CA ASN A 188 -19.21 15.08 -0.40
C ASN A 188 -20.22 15.75 0.58
N GLN A 189 -20.89 14.97 1.39
CA GLN A 189 -21.85 15.47 2.39
C GLN A 189 -21.22 15.83 3.74
N SER A 190 -19.92 15.65 3.91
CA SER A 190 -19.20 15.92 5.15
C SER A 190 -18.22 17.09 5.00
N TYR A 191 -18.02 17.85 6.08
CA TYR A 191 -16.93 18.84 6.13
C TYR A 191 -15.57 18.18 6.25
N PHE A 192 -15.46 17.05 6.97
CA PHE A 192 -14.22 16.32 7.20
C PHE A 192 -14.39 14.83 6.96
N SER A 193 -13.32 14.16 6.54
CA SER A 193 -13.23 12.70 6.51
C SER A 193 -12.22 12.22 7.56
N ILE A 194 -12.65 11.28 8.40
CA ILE A 194 -11.79 10.69 9.43
C ILE A 194 -11.06 9.51 8.80
N CYS A 195 -9.74 9.61 8.71
CA CYS A 195 -8.88 8.58 8.11
C CYS A 195 -7.88 8.05 9.16
N PRO A 196 -8.31 7.22 10.11
CA PRO A 196 -7.42 6.69 11.14
C PRO A 196 -6.45 5.68 10.52
N ARG A 197 -5.24 5.78 10.94
CA ARG A 197 -4.15 4.91 10.52
C ARG A 197 -4.03 3.67 11.41
#